data_1c6a94125a16ae3cd64e5242da71e1a4
#
_entry.id   1c6a94125a16ae3cd64e5242da71e1a4
#
_cell.length_a   1.000
_cell.length_b   1.000
_cell.length_c   1.000
_cell.angle_alpha   90.00
_cell.angle_beta   90.00
_cell.angle_gamma   90.00
#
_symmetry.space_group_name_H-M   'P 1'
#
loop_
_entity.id
_entity.type
_entity.pdbx_description
1 polymer ?
#
loop_
_entity_poly.entity_id
_entity_poly.type
_entity_poly.pdbx_seq_one_letter_code
_entity_poly.pdbx_strand_id
1 'polypeptide(L)'
;MAERILHRDYLAAGGTQTDPERLRRNAGAEALNAYLHRLATGPQAAALLGAMYIIEGTGRRIVPALLPKVARQLGEASHAVRFLEYHGRNDVEHLRRWADAVGIAIAGDPALAARILEVAGEVATLYAMSWRHALDPQE
;
A
#
# COMPACT_ATOMS: atom_id res chain seq x y z
N MET A 1 -1.14 9.67 10.32
CA MET A 1 -0.20 9.06 11.31
C MET A 1 0.86 8.20 10.64
N ALA A 2 0.49 7.23 9.81
CA ALA A 2 1.41 6.33 9.10
C ALA A 2 2.44 7.05 8.21
N GLU A 3 2.03 8.09 7.47
CA GLU A 3 2.90 8.93 6.66
C GLU A 3 4.07 9.54 7.44
N ARG A 4 3.81 10.05 8.66
CA ARG A 4 4.87 10.59 9.52
C ARG A 4 5.86 9.51 10.00
N ILE A 5 5.39 8.28 10.17
CA ILE A 5 6.26 7.16 10.54
C ILE A 5 7.17 6.83 9.36
N LEU A 6 6.60 6.72 8.14
CA LEU A 6 7.37 6.44 6.92
C LEU A 6 8.44 7.52 6.66
N HIS A 7 8.09 8.80 6.80
CA HIS A 7 9.06 9.88 6.60
C HIS A 7 10.19 9.84 7.63
N ARG A 8 9.91 9.52 8.89
CA ARG A 8 10.94 9.31 9.93
C ARG A 8 11.86 8.14 9.61
N ASP A 9 11.30 7.03 9.13
CA ASP A 9 12.08 5.86 8.71
C ASP A 9 12.96 6.21 7.51
N TYR A 10 12.44 6.95 6.53
CA TYR A 10 13.21 7.46 5.39
C TYR A 10 14.43 8.30 5.82
N LEU A 11 14.24 9.25 6.73
CA LEU A 11 15.33 10.07 7.26
C LEU A 11 16.33 9.23 8.07
N ALA A 12 15.85 8.30 8.89
CA ALA A 12 16.69 7.40 9.68
C ALA A 12 17.51 6.43 8.80
N ALA A 13 17.00 6.09 7.62
CA ALA A 13 17.71 5.28 6.63
C ALA A 13 18.72 6.10 5.76
N GLY A 14 18.91 7.37 6.06
CA GLY A 14 19.86 8.24 5.35
C GLY A 14 19.23 9.14 4.27
N GLY A 15 17.91 9.19 4.21
CA GLY A 15 17.20 10.12 3.33
C GLY A 15 17.47 11.57 3.71
N THR A 16 17.59 12.45 2.72
CA THR A 16 17.98 13.85 2.91
C THR A 16 16.83 14.85 2.74
N GLN A 17 15.75 14.43 2.08
CA GLN A 17 14.59 15.30 1.85
C GLN A 17 13.75 15.42 3.12
N THR A 18 13.76 16.60 3.74
CA THR A 18 13.01 16.89 4.97
C THR A 18 11.54 17.25 4.72
N ASP A 19 11.21 17.65 3.49
CA ASP A 19 9.84 17.96 3.07
C ASP A 19 9.27 16.80 2.24
N PRO A 20 8.33 15.99 2.78
CA PRO A 20 7.76 14.85 2.07
C PRO A 20 6.98 15.26 0.80
N GLU A 21 6.47 16.50 0.72
CA GLU A 21 5.74 16.98 -0.47
C GLU A 21 6.65 17.16 -1.69
N ARG A 22 7.97 17.26 -1.46
CA ARG A 22 8.97 17.33 -2.54
C ARG A 22 9.45 15.96 -3.02
N LEU A 23 9.09 14.89 -2.34
CA LEU A 23 9.39 13.54 -2.79
C LEU A 23 8.52 13.21 -4.01
N ARG A 24 9.19 12.87 -5.10
CA ARG A 24 8.49 12.50 -6.35
C ARG A 24 8.13 11.01 -6.32
N ARG A 25 6.91 10.71 -6.76
CA ARG A 25 6.53 9.32 -7.04
C ARG A 25 7.24 8.86 -8.31
N ASN A 26 7.64 7.59 -8.33
CA ASN A 26 8.03 6.95 -9.59
C ASN A 26 6.81 6.73 -10.48
N ALA A 27 7.01 6.39 -11.76
CA ALA A 27 5.94 6.24 -12.73
C ALA A 27 4.87 5.21 -12.31
N GLY A 28 5.28 4.10 -11.69
CA GLY A 28 4.36 3.09 -11.18
C GLY A 28 3.49 3.60 -10.03
N ALA A 29 4.10 4.31 -9.09
CA ALA A 29 3.39 4.91 -7.96
C ALA A 29 2.44 6.03 -8.43
N GLU A 30 2.82 6.81 -9.44
CA GLU A 30 1.96 7.83 -10.02
C GLU A 30 0.76 7.22 -10.74
N ALA A 31 0.97 6.16 -11.53
CA ALA A 31 -0.10 5.43 -12.20
C ALA A 31 -1.08 4.83 -11.19
N LEU A 32 -0.58 4.22 -10.10
CA LEU A 32 -1.41 3.70 -9.01
C LEU A 32 -2.24 4.82 -8.36
N ASN A 33 -1.60 5.94 -8.03
CA ASN A 33 -2.27 7.08 -7.42
C ASN A 33 -3.39 7.64 -8.31
N ALA A 34 -3.12 7.83 -9.60
CA ALA A 34 -4.11 8.30 -10.57
C ALA A 34 -5.29 7.32 -10.71
N TYR A 35 -5.00 6.03 -10.74
CA TYR A 35 -6.01 4.98 -10.79
C TYR A 35 -6.94 5.02 -9.56
N LEU A 36 -6.36 5.05 -8.35
CA LEU A 36 -7.12 5.10 -7.10
C LEU A 36 -7.96 6.37 -7.00
N HIS A 37 -7.40 7.52 -7.39
CA HIS A 37 -8.13 8.80 -7.40
C HIS A 37 -9.33 8.76 -8.35
N ARG A 38 -9.15 8.23 -9.57
CA ARG A 38 -10.23 8.05 -10.55
C ARG A 38 -11.35 7.16 -10.02
N LEU A 39 -11.01 6.08 -9.33
CA LEU A 39 -12.01 5.21 -8.70
C LEU A 39 -12.74 5.92 -7.56
N ALA A 40 -12.02 6.60 -6.68
CA ALA A 40 -12.58 7.29 -5.52
C ALA A 40 -13.58 8.39 -5.88
N THR A 41 -13.34 9.06 -7.01
CA THR A 41 -14.20 10.16 -7.51
C THR A 41 -15.26 9.70 -8.51
N GLY A 42 -15.23 8.41 -8.89
CA GLY A 42 -16.14 7.84 -9.87
C GLY A 42 -17.39 7.22 -9.24
N PRO A 43 -18.34 6.77 -10.08
CA PRO A 43 -19.61 6.20 -9.62
C PRO A 43 -19.47 4.83 -8.93
N GLN A 44 -18.33 4.19 -9.08
CA GLN A 44 -18.03 2.86 -8.52
C GLN A 44 -17.01 2.91 -7.38
N ALA A 45 -17.03 3.95 -6.56
CA ALA A 45 -16.08 4.15 -5.46
C ALA A 45 -16.02 2.95 -4.49
N ALA A 46 -17.12 2.21 -4.29
CA ALA A 46 -17.14 1.01 -3.47
C ALA A 46 -16.18 -0.09 -3.98
N ALA A 47 -15.83 -0.10 -5.26
CA ALA A 47 -14.85 -1.05 -5.82
C ALA A 47 -13.41 -0.83 -5.29
N LEU A 48 -13.12 0.32 -4.65
CA LEU A 48 -11.88 0.54 -3.90
C LEU A 48 -11.63 -0.50 -2.81
N LEU A 49 -12.64 -1.24 -2.38
CA LEU A 49 -12.46 -2.38 -1.48
C LEU A 49 -11.48 -3.41 -2.06
N GLY A 50 -11.41 -3.55 -3.39
CA GLY A 50 -10.38 -4.38 -4.05
C GLY A 50 -8.96 -3.85 -3.85
N ALA A 51 -8.78 -2.54 -3.95
CA ALA A 51 -7.49 -1.89 -3.70
C ALA A 51 -7.04 -2.03 -2.23
N MET A 52 -7.96 -1.83 -1.30
CA MET A 52 -7.69 -1.99 0.14
C MET A 52 -7.20 -3.40 0.46
N TYR A 53 -7.80 -4.44 -0.14
CA TYR A 53 -7.37 -5.81 0.06
C TYR A 53 -5.91 -6.03 -0.35
N ILE A 54 -5.47 -5.48 -1.47
CA ILE A 54 -4.09 -5.63 -1.95
C ILE A 54 -3.11 -4.90 -1.03
N ILE A 55 -3.43 -3.66 -0.64
CA ILE A 55 -2.54 -2.83 0.18
C ILE A 55 -2.40 -3.42 1.60
N GLU A 56 -3.52 -3.65 2.29
CA GLU A 56 -3.53 -4.19 3.65
C GLU A 56 -3.08 -5.67 3.68
N GLY A 57 -3.45 -6.45 2.64
CA GLY A 57 -3.02 -7.84 2.49
C GLY A 57 -1.51 -7.98 2.31
N THR A 58 -0.86 -7.01 1.67
CA THR A 58 0.61 -6.94 1.55
C THR A 58 1.25 -6.76 2.92
N GLY A 59 0.77 -5.83 3.74
CA GLY A 59 1.22 -5.65 5.11
C GLY A 59 1.14 -6.96 5.92
N ARG A 60 0.00 -7.63 5.86
CA ARG A 60 -0.24 -8.87 6.59
C ARG A 60 0.59 -10.06 6.12
N ARG A 61 0.76 -10.26 4.81
CA ARG A 61 1.33 -11.48 4.24
C ARG A 61 2.82 -11.38 3.93
N ILE A 62 3.28 -10.20 3.50
CA ILE A 62 4.63 -10.01 2.98
C ILE A 62 5.54 -9.41 4.03
N VAL A 63 5.07 -8.41 4.78
CA VAL A 63 5.90 -7.68 5.73
C VAL A 63 6.56 -8.58 6.79
N PRO A 64 5.89 -9.57 7.40
CA PRO A 64 6.56 -10.42 8.41
C PRO A 64 7.79 -11.16 7.89
N ALA A 65 7.78 -11.58 6.61
CA ALA A 65 8.90 -12.25 5.99
C ALA A 65 9.96 -11.28 5.44
N LEU A 66 9.54 -10.07 5.07
CA LEU A 66 10.40 -9.04 4.50
C LEU A 66 11.16 -8.27 5.58
N LEU A 67 10.52 -7.96 6.69
CA LEU A 67 11.03 -7.10 7.76
C LEU A 67 12.43 -7.49 8.25
N PRO A 68 12.74 -8.78 8.59
CA PRO A 68 14.08 -9.16 9.03
C PRO A 68 15.15 -8.98 7.93
N LYS A 69 14.76 -9.07 6.67
CA LYS A 69 15.68 -8.89 5.53
C LYS A 69 16.02 -7.42 5.33
N VAL A 70 15.01 -6.54 5.37
CA VAL A 70 15.18 -5.10 5.28
C VAL A 70 16.02 -4.57 6.45
N ALA A 71 15.69 -4.95 7.69
CA ALA A 71 16.44 -4.55 8.87
C ALA A 71 17.91 -4.95 8.77
N ARG A 72 18.21 -6.14 8.25
CA ARG A 72 19.58 -6.62 8.04
C ARG A 72 20.33 -5.81 6.98
N GLN A 73 19.66 -5.43 5.88
CA GLN A 73 20.26 -4.60 4.84
C GLN A 73 20.53 -3.17 5.31
N LEU A 74 19.71 -2.64 6.19
CA LEU A 74 19.86 -1.31 6.77
C LEU A 74 21.01 -1.24 7.81
N GLY A 75 21.49 -2.37 8.33
CA GLY A 75 22.60 -2.42 9.29
C GLY A 75 22.34 -1.57 10.53
N GLU A 76 23.15 -0.53 10.75
CA GLU A 76 23.01 0.39 11.88
C GLU A 76 21.67 1.14 11.89
N ALA A 77 21.10 1.40 10.71
CA ALA A 77 19.78 1.99 10.56
C ALA A 77 18.62 0.96 10.65
N SER A 78 18.88 -0.24 11.19
CA SER A 78 17.89 -1.33 11.31
C SER A 78 16.60 -0.94 12.05
N HIS A 79 16.62 0.15 12.80
CA HIS A 79 15.45 0.73 13.46
C HIS A 79 14.53 1.55 12.51
N ALA A 80 14.95 1.81 11.28
CA ALA A 80 14.20 2.56 10.27
C ALA A 80 13.16 1.66 9.54
N VAL A 81 12.45 0.83 10.27
CA VAL A 81 11.45 -0.13 9.77
C VAL A 81 10.11 -0.02 10.50
N ARG A 82 9.90 1.04 11.26
CA ARG A 82 8.69 1.23 12.09
C ARG A 82 7.41 1.28 11.28
N PHE A 83 7.47 1.83 10.06
CA PHE A 83 6.34 1.86 9.15
C PHE A 83 5.90 0.44 8.77
N LEU A 84 6.85 -0.42 8.41
CA LEU A 84 6.58 -1.83 8.10
C LEU A 84 6.05 -2.56 9.33
N GLU A 85 6.67 -2.39 10.50
CA GLU A 85 6.20 -3.00 11.75
C GLU A 85 4.78 -2.57 12.09
N TYR A 86 4.46 -1.28 11.92
CA TYR A 86 3.14 -0.74 12.17
C TYR A 86 2.09 -1.45 11.31
N HIS A 87 2.32 -1.55 10.00
CA HIS A 87 1.41 -2.23 9.08
C HIS A 87 1.33 -3.74 9.34
N GLY A 88 2.46 -4.41 9.58
CA GLY A 88 2.45 -5.83 9.92
C GLY A 88 1.58 -6.19 11.13
N ARG A 89 1.43 -5.28 12.09
CA ARG A 89 0.59 -5.48 13.28
C ARG A 89 -0.87 -5.08 13.07
N ASN A 90 -1.14 -3.96 12.40
CA ASN A 90 -2.48 -3.37 12.33
C ASN A 90 -3.33 -3.93 11.18
N ASP A 91 -2.70 -4.44 10.12
CA ASP A 91 -3.42 -4.88 8.92
C ASP A 91 -4.32 -6.11 9.16
N VAL A 92 -4.13 -6.83 10.27
CA VAL A 92 -5.06 -7.90 10.71
C VAL A 92 -6.44 -7.33 11.00
N GLU A 93 -6.51 -6.26 11.78
CA GLU A 93 -7.78 -5.61 12.14
C GLU A 93 -8.38 -4.86 10.93
N HIS A 94 -7.51 -4.26 10.10
CA HIS A 94 -7.95 -3.62 8.87
C HIS A 94 -8.61 -4.62 7.91
N LEU A 95 -8.02 -5.80 7.73
CA LEU A 95 -8.60 -6.86 6.89
C LEU A 95 -9.91 -7.41 7.45
N ARG A 96 -10.08 -7.47 8.77
CA ARG A 96 -11.35 -7.85 9.38
C ARG A 96 -12.44 -6.83 9.02
N ARG A 97 -12.18 -5.55 9.23
CA ARG A 97 -13.11 -4.46 8.87
C ARG A 97 -13.37 -4.41 7.37
N TRP A 98 -12.36 -4.70 6.57
CA TRP A 98 -12.51 -4.84 5.14
C TRP A 98 -13.50 -5.95 4.76
N ALA A 99 -13.40 -7.13 5.37
CA ALA A 99 -14.32 -8.24 5.11
C ALA A 99 -15.78 -7.88 5.46
N ASP A 100 -15.99 -7.20 6.59
CA ASP A 100 -17.31 -6.69 6.99
C ASP A 100 -17.85 -5.69 5.94
N ALA A 101 -17.00 -4.74 5.48
CA ALA A 101 -17.39 -3.75 4.48
C ALA A 101 -17.73 -4.38 3.13
N VAL A 102 -16.98 -5.38 2.69
CA VAL A 102 -17.27 -6.16 1.46
C VAL A 102 -18.60 -6.87 1.60
N GLY A 103 -18.88 -7.51 2.74
CA GLY A 103 -20.16 -8.18 3.01
C GLY A 103 -21.33 -7.22 2.87
N ILE A 104 -21.24 -6.03 3.45
CA ILE A 104 -22.27 -4.99 3.36
C ILE A 104 -22.44 -4.52 1.90
N ALA A 105 -21.33 -4.25 1.20
CA ALA A 105 -21.36 -3.74 -0.17
C ALA A 105 -22.01 -4.74 -1.14
N ILE A 106 -21.64 -6.02 -1.06
CA ILE A 106 -22.19 -7.10 -1.92
C ILE A 106 -23.65 -7.41 -1.57
N ALA A 107 -24.05 -7.30 -0.31
CA ALA A 107 -25.45 -7.47 0.07
C ALA A 107 -26.34 -6.37 -0.53
N GLY A 108 -25.81 -5.14 -0.69
CA GLY A 108 -26.52 -4.03 -1.33
C GLY A 108 -26.50 -4.08 -2.86
N ASP A 109 -25.38 -4.54 -3.45
CA ASP A 109 -25.21 -4.69 -4.89
C ASP A 109 -24.32 -5.91 -5.20
N PRO A 110 -24.89 -7.08 -5.52
CA PRO A 110 -24.13 -8.28 -5.84
C PRO A 110 -23.18 -8.13 -7.04
N ALA A 111 -23.42 -7.19 -7.97
CA ALA A 111 -22.54 -6.95 -9.13
C ALA A 111 -21.19 -6.37 -8.71
N LEU A 112 -21.12 -5.72 -7.55
CA LEU A 112 -19.86 -5.21 -6.99
C LEU A 112 -18.83 -6.31 -6.73
N ALA A 113 -19.23 -7.56 -6.49
CA ALA A 113 -18.28 -8.65 -6.22
C ALA A 113 -17.27 -8.82 -7.37
N ALA A 114 -17.75 -8.89 -8.61
CA ALA A 114 -16.89 -8.99 -9.78
C ALA A 114 -15.99 -7.75 -9.95
N ARG A 115 -16.55 -6.57 -9.74
CA ARG A 115 -15.80 -5.31 -9.88
C ARG A 115 -14.72 -5.15 -8.80
N ILE A 116 -14.98 -5.55 -7.56
CA ILE A 116 -13.98 -5.56 -6.46
C ILE A 116 -12.80 -6.47 -6.84
N LEU A 117 -13.06 -7.67 -7.37
CA LEU A 117 -12.01 -8.60 -7.80
C LEU A 117 -11.20 -8.05 -8.96
N GLU A 118 -11.83 -7.45 -9.96
CA GLU A 118 -11.17 -6.80 -11.09
C GLU A 118 -10.23 -5.68 -10.60
N VAL A 119 -10.74 -4.77 -9.75
CA VAL A 119 -9.93 -3.69 -9.17
C VAL A 119 -8.77 -4.24 -8.34
N ALA A 120 -8.96 -5.32 -7.60
CA ALA A 120 -7.86 -5.97 -6.88
C ALA A 120 -6.75 -6.43 -7.83
N GLY A 121 -7.09 -7.05 -8.96
CA GLY A 121 -6.12 -7.47 -9.98
C GLY A 121 -5.36 -6.29 -10.62
N GLU A 122 -6.08 -5.23 -10.98
CA GLU A 122 -5.49 -4.01 -11.55
C GLU A 122 -4.55 -3.32 -10.55
N VAL A 123 -4.99 -3.19 -9.29
CA VAL A 123 -4.16 -2.59 -8.23
C VAL A 123 -2.95 -3.46 -7.91
N ALA A 124 -3.07 -4.78 -7.88
CA ALA A 124 -1.93 -5.67 -7.69
C ALA A 124 -0.85 -5.45 -8.76
N THR A 125 -1.26 -5.27 -10.02
CA THR A 125 -0.37 -4.99 -11.15
C THR A 125 0.33 -3.64 -10.98
N LEU A 126 -0.42 -2.57 -10.72
CA LEU A 126 0.12 -1.22 -10.53
C LEU A 126 1.01 -1.12 -9.29
N TYR A 127 0.63 -1.79 -8.22
CA TYR A 127 1.42 -1.83 -6.99
C TYR A 127 2.75 -2.56 -7.20
N ALA A 128 2.74 -3.70 -7.89
CA ALA A 128 3.97 -4.39 -8.26
C ALA A 128 4.86 -3.54 -9.19
N MET A 129 4.28 -2.78 -10.12
CA MET A 129 5.00 -1.86 -10.98
C MET A 129 5.68 -0.74 -10.17
N SER A 130 5.00 -0.17 -9.18
CA SER A 130 5.58 0.85 -8.31
C SER A 130 6.81 0.36 -7.54
N TRP A 131 6.77 -0.89 -7.08
CA TRP A 131 7.92 -1.52 -6.40
C TRP A 131 9.08 -1.81 -7.36
N ARG A 132 8.81 -2.30 -8.58
CA ARG A 132 9.86 -2.52 -9.59
C ARG A 132 10.58 -1.23 -9.94
N HIS A 133 9.85 -0.15 -10.20
CA HIS A 133 10.46 1.17 -10.48
C HIS A 133 11.20 1.76 -9.27
N ALA A 134 10.88 1.37 -8.05
CA ALA A 134 11.63 1.77 -6.88
C ALA A 134 12.95 1.00 -6.73
N LEU A 135 12.98 -0.26 -7.18
CA LEU A 135 14.16 -1.13 -7.11
C LEU A 135 15.10 -0.93 -8.30
N ASP A 136 14.57 -0.52 -9.45
CA ASP A 136 15.34 -0.20 -10.67
C ASP A 136 14.94 1.20 -11.19
N PRO A 137 15.56 2.25 -10.62
CA PRO A 137 15.23 3.63 -10.98
C PRO A 137 15.69 4.06 -12.38
N GLN A 138 16.26 3.16 -13.19
CA GLN A 138 16.75 3.45 -14.54
C GLN A 138 15.73 3.14 -15.65
N GLU A 139 14.57 2.58 -15.30
CA GLU A 139 13.39 2.47 -16.15
C GLU A 139 12.40 3.60 -15.82
#